data_bd6be0f9d0c8e788ba8e2deec8b689ca
#
_entry.id   bd6be0f9d0c8e788ba8e2deec8b689ca
#
_cell.length_a   1.000
_cell.length_b   1.000
_cell.length_c   1.000
_cell.angle_alpha   90.00
_cell.angle_beta   90.00
_cell.angle_gamma   90.00
#
_symmetry.space_group_name_H-M   'P 1'
#
loop_
_entity.id
_entity.type
_entity.pdbx_description
1 polymer ?
#
loop_
_entity_poly.entity_id
_entity_poly.type
_entity_poly.pdbx_seq_one_letter_code
_entity_poly.pdbx_strand_id
1 'polypeptide(L)'
;RRLSGGDRMKKRILAAMMAAVMVFSMAGCGSKADEKTDDTAKTEATDNKGSDEEETEIQVFIAASLKNVMDKLATQYNEEHPNVKITYNADSSGTLLTQIEEGYECDIFFSAAQKQMDQLESDGLVVDGTRANVVNNQVVVVTRKDSGTKVTGLDNLSEAESFALAGGSVPVGKYTRTALMNMGVLPKVDDPSAITTEEVSEALGGLEISEQDNVSKVLSAVVEGSCEVGTTYYSDTYGFEDELDILQTVGYDLTGNVIYPIARVVNDEADDAQNAAADDFIKFVLSDNAKKVFESYYFDTNVE
;
A
#
# COMPACT_ATOMS: atom_id res chain seq x y z
N ARG A 1 -35.41 14.24 -0.60
CA ARG A 1 -35.28 15.61 -0.06
C ARG A 1 -33.80 15.95 -0.10
N ARG A 2 -33.38 16.60 -1.18
CA ARG A 2 -31.99 17.06 -1.37
C ARG A 2 -31.63 18.05 -0.26
N LEU A 3 -30.56 17.77 0.47
CA LEU A 3 -29.94 18.73 1.38
C LEU A 3 -28.89 19.52 0.61
N SER A 4 -29.04 20.82 0.64
CA SER A 4 -28.35 21.85 -0.12
C SER A 4 -26.86 21.95 0.28
N GLY A 5 -26.01 22.16 -0.75
CA GLY A 5 -24.54 22.26 -0.67
C GLY A 5 -23.94 23.46 0.09
N GLY A 6 -24.61 23.94 1.13
CA GLY A 6 -24.16 25.12 1.91
C GLY A 6 -23.37 24.81 3.19
N ASP A 7 -23.39 23.58 3.66
CA ASP A 7 -22.88 23.27 5.01
C ASP A 7 -21.44 22.68 5.04
N ARG A 8 -20.91 22.28 3.89
CA ARG A 8 -19.52 21.79 3.78
C ARG A 8 -18.47 22.90 3.75
N MET A 9 -18.85 24.11 3.34
CA MET A 9 -17.92 25.24 3.21
C MET A 9 -17.56 25.94 4.54
N LYS A 10 -18.28 25.66 5.62
CA LYS A 10 -18.06 26.33 6.93
C LYS A 10 -17.05 25.62 7.86
N LYS A 11 -16.62 24.40 7.54
CA LYS A 11 -15.63 23.66 8.36
C LYS A 11 -14.17 23.83 7.91
N ARG A 12 -13.92 24.45 6.76
CA ARG A 12 -12.56 24.59 6.16
C ARG A 12 -11.84 25.92 6.48
N ILE A 13 -12.43 26.87 7.22
CA ILE A 13 -11.85 28.21 7.48
C ILE A 13 -11.04 28.30 8.79
N LEU A 14 -10.90 27.21 9.57
CA LEU A 14 -10.26 27.29 10.90
C LEU A 14 -8.83 26.72 10.98
N ALA A 15 -8.20 26.29 9.88
CA ALA A 15 -6.86 25.69 9.89
C ALA A 15 -5.74 26.54 9.25
N ALA A 16 -6.01 27.76 8.81
CA ALA A 16 -5.04 28.62 8.11
C ALA A 16 -4.65 29.87 8.89
N MET A 17 -4.19 29.72 10.16
CA MET A 17 -3.53 30.81 10.90
C MET A 17 -2.63 30.26 11.99
N MET A 18 -1.38 29.92 11.67
CA MET A 18 -0.22 29.96 12.57
C MET A 18 1.05 29.54 11.83
N ALA A 19 1.67 30.47 11.11
CA ALA A 19 3.12 30.45 10.86
C ALA A 19 3.55 31.83 10.34
N ALA A 20 3.85 32.72 11.24
CA ALA A 20 4.62 33.93 10.93
C ALA A 20 5.54 34.26 12.11
N VAL A 21 6.79 34.58 11.73
CA VAL A 21 7.81 35.33 12.50
C VAL A 21 8.76 34.52 13.37
N MET A 22 10.00 34.33 12.86
CA MET A 22 11.23 34.75 13.55
C MET A 22 12.35 35.00 12.55
N VAL A 23 12.51 36.27 12.18
CA VAL A 23 13.73 36.81 11.60
C VAL A 23 14.60 37.26 12.80
N PHE A 24 15.81 36.75 12.94
CA PHE A 24 16.83 37.35 13.78
C PHE A 24 18.06 37.68 12.94
N SER A 25 18.23 38.99 12.75
CA SER A 25 19.39 39.65 12.21
C SER A 25 20.56 39.60 13.22
N MET A 26 21.76 39.24 12.78
CA MET A 26 22.98 39.70 13.44
C MET A 26 23.95 40.29 12.41
N ALA A 27 24.10 41.61 12.55
CA ALA A 27 25.15 42.39 11.91
C ALA A 27 26.42 42.26 12.74
N GLY A 28 27.55 42.16 12.07
CA GLY A 28 28.89 42.24 12.65
C GLY A 28 29.91 42.80 11.66
N CYS A 29 30.36 44.03 11.90
CA CYS A 29 31.29 44.83 11.14
C CYS A 29 32.72 44.29 11.05
N GLY A 30 33.45 44.69 9.98
CA GLY A 30 34.90 44.87 10.05
C GLY A 30 35.68 44.86 8.74
N SER A 31 35.82 46.03 8.12
CA SER A 31 36.99 46.72 7.57
C SER A 31 37.82 46.19 6.39
N LYS A 32 37.78 46.97 5.30
CA LYS A 32 38.86 47.54 4.44
C LYS A 32 40.01 46.63 3.94
N ALA A 33 40.46 46.65 2.70
CA ALA A 33 40.72 47.68 1.68
C ALA A 33 41.20 47.03 0.38
N ASP A 34 40.94 47.71 -0.78
CA ASP A 34 41.70 47.92 -2.00
C ASP A 34 42.41 46.72 -2.73
N GLU A 35 42.30 46.50 -3.99
CA GLU A 35 42.51 47.27 -5.21
C GLU A 35 42.39 46.34 -6.45
N LYS A 36 41.74 46.82 -7.50
CA LYS A 36 41.82 46.57 -8.96
C LYS A 36 42.65 45.41 -9.49
N THR A 37 42.07 44.61 -10.38
CA THR A 37 42.39 44.66 -11.83
C THR A 37 41.38 43.86 -12.67
N ASP A 38 41.06 44.46 -13.80
CA ASP A 38 40.32 44.06 -14.98
C ASP A 38 40.83 42.75 -15.59
N ASP A 39 39.95 41.79 -15.90
CA ASP A 39 40.12 41.00 -17.11
C ASP A 39 38.78 40.34 -17.54
N THR A 40 38.44 40.66 -18.76
CA THR A 40 37.24 40.27 -19.49
C THR A 40 37.34 38.76 -19.89
N ALA A 41 36.55 37.89 -19.29
CA ALA A 41 36.28 36.58 -19.87
C ALA A 41 34.75 36.42 -20.03
N LYS A 42 34.36 36.52 -21.26
CA LYS A 42 33.04 36.27 -21.80
C LYS A 42 32.73 34.76 -21.61
N THR A 43 31.99 34.41 -20.56
CA THR A 43 31.45 33.05 -20.45
C THR A 43 30.06 33.08 -21.08
N GLU A 44 29.97 32.37 -22.20
CA GLU A 44 28.69 32.07 -22.84
C GLU A 44 27.77 31.35 -21.83
N ALA A 45 26.70 32.01 -21.48
CA ALA A 45 25.59 31.35 -20.78
C ALA A 45 24.99 30.33 -21.76
N THR A 46 25.27 29.06 -21.53
CA THR A 46 24.50 27.98 -22.09
C THR A 46 23.12 28.09 -21.47
N ASP A 47 22.19 28.58 -22.25
CA ASP A 47 20.76 28.56 -21.98
C ASP A 47 20.33 27.09 -21.91
N ASN A 48 20.39 26.53 -20.72
CA ASN A 48 19.80 25.24 -20.43
C ASN A 48 18.30 25.49 -20.31
N LYS A 49 17.62 25.42 -21.44
CA LYS A 49 16.17 25.42 -21.54
C LYS A 49 15.69 24.13 -20.89
N GLY A 50 15.68 24.10 -19.54
CA GLY A 50 14.86 23.17 -18.78
C GLY A 50 13.41 23.46 -19.18
N SER A 51 12.73 22.48 -19.71
CA SER A 51 11.28 22.54 -19.90
C SER A 51 10.68 22.86 -18.54
N ASP A 52 10.05 24.03 -18.37
CA ASP A 52 9.14 24.34 -17.28
C ASP A 52 7.87 23.50 -17.48
N GLU A 53 7.96 22.17 -17.39
CA GLU A 53 6.81 21.32 -17.21
C GLU A 53 6.43 21.43 -15.73
N GLU A 54 5.21 21.92 -15.48
CA GLU A 54 4.66 22.06 -14.14
C GLU A 54 4.64 20.72 -13.43
N GLU A 55 5.12 20.67 -12.18
CA GLU A 55 5.12 19.42 -11.38
C GLU A 55 3.68 19.01 -11.09
N THR A 56 3.34 17.77 -11.44
CA THR A 56 2.03 17.17 -11.19
C THR A 56 2.16 16.11 -10.10
N GLU A 57 1.41 16.22 -9.00
CA GLU A 57 1.40 15.23 -7.92
C GLU A 57 0.16 14.36 -7.99
N ILE A 58 0.35 13.03 -7.91
CA ILE A 58 -0.75 12.05 -7.79
C ILE A 58 -0.69 11.32 -6.45
N GLN A 59 -1.87 11.14 -5.83
CA GLN A 59 -2.05 10.43 -4.57
C GLN A 59 -2.45 8.97 -4.86
N VAL A 60 -1.60 8.03 -4.54
CA VAL A 60 -1.77 6.61 -4.86
C VAL A 60 -1.90 5.79 -3.58
N PHE A 61 -3.10 5.29 -3.31
CA PHE A 61 -3.38 4.45 -2.15
C PHE A 61 -3.13 2.99 -2.52
N ILE A 62 -2.18 2.36 -1.87
CA ILE A 62 -1.73 0.99 -2.17
C ILE A 62 -1.82 0.09 -0.95
N ALA A 63 -2.23 -1.16 -1.16
CA ALA A 63 -2.13 -2.18 -0.11
C ALA A 63 -0.68 -2.30 0.39
N ALA A 64 -0.51 -2.51 1.69
CA ALA A 64 0.81 -2.54 2.35
C ALA A 64 1.80 -3.52 1.69
N SER A 65 1.31 -4.68 1.21
CA SER A 65 2.11 -5.69 0.50
C SER A 65 2.69 -5.22 -0.84
N LEU A 66 2.18 -4.12 -1.40
CA LEU A 66 2.64 -3.54 -2.67
C LEU A 66 3.80 -2.56 -2.50
N LYS A 67 4.09 -2.12 -1.27
CA LYS A 67 5.00 -0.97 -1.04
C LYS A 67 6.33 -1.11 -1.77
N ASN A 68 7.01 -2.23 -1.60
CA ASN A 68 8.36 -2.43 -2.17
C ASN A 68 8.35 -2.45 -3.71
N VAL A 69 7.43 -3.18 -4.31
CA VAL A 69 7.33 -3.28 -5.78
C VAL A 69 6.88 -1.95 -6.39
N MET A 70 5.96 -1.24 -5.74
CA MET A 70 5.47 0.05 -6.24
C MET A 70 6.53 1.16 -6.13
N ASP A 71 7.38 1.15 -5.10
CA ASP A 71 8.55 2.05 -5.02
C ASP A 71 9.51 1.82 -6.20
N LYS A 72 9.74 0.55 -6.56
CA LYS A 72 10.55 0.21 -7.74
C LYS A 72 9.91 0.70 -9.04
N LEU A 73 8.59 0.49 -9.19
CA LEU A 73 7.85 0.92 -10.37
C LEU A 73 7.79 2.46 -10.47
N ALA A 74 7.58 3.17 -9.36
CA ALA A 74 7.62 4.63 -9.36
C ALA A 74 8.99 5.16 -9.81
N THR A 75 10.07 4.55 -9.34
CA THR A 75 11.42 4.91 -9.77
C THR A 75 11.60 4.77 -11.29
N GLN A 76 11.13 3.66 -11.87
CA GLN A 76 11.20 3.43 -13.30
C GLN A 76 10.29 4.40 -14.09
N TYR A 77 9.07 4.65 -13.61
CA TYR A 77 8.14 5.58 -14.22
C TYR A 77 8.73 7.00 -14.27
N ASN A 78 9.36 7.44 -13.20
CA ASN A 78 9.93 8.77 -13.11
C ASN A 78 11.19 8.98 -13.96
N GLU A 79 11.82 7.90 -14.49
CA GLU A 79 12.89 8.05 -15.50
C GLU A 79 12.36 8.67 -16.81
N GLU A 80 11.09 8.37 -17.17
CA GLU A 80 10.42 8.91 -18.37
C GLU A 80 9.50 10.10 -18.05
N HIS A 81 9.02 10.21 -16.81
CA HIS A 81 8.08 11.22 -16.32
C HIS A 81 8.63 11.97 -15.08
N PRO A 82 9.75 12.72 -15.21
CA PRO A 82 10.39 13.35 -14.07
C PRO A 82 9.58 14.47 -13.41
N ASN A 83 8.57 14.99 -14.11
CA ASN A 83 7.65 16.01 -13.62
C ASN A 83 6.44 15.44 -12.86
N VAL A 84 6.28 14.12 -12.81
CA VAL A 84 5.18 13.48 -12.05
C VAL A 84 5.70 13.01 -10.70
N LYS A 85 5.17 13.58 -9.64
CA LYS A 85 5.43 13.14 -8.26
C LYS A 85 4.37 12.12 -7.84
N ILE A 86 4.81 10.94 -7.43
CA ILE A 86 3.93 9.89 -6.92
C ILE A 86 4.04 9.84 -5.41
N THR A 87 2.93 10.12 -4.71
CA THR A 87 2.85 10.04 -3.26
C THR A 87 2.02 8.83 -2.85
N TYR A 88 2.64 7.89 -2.14
CA TYR A 88 1.97 6.68 -1.67
C TYR A 88 1.38 6.84 -0.27
N ASN A 89 0.14 6.36 -0.11
CA ASN A 89 -0.43 6.00 1.18
C ASN A 89 -0.53 4.47 1.20
N ALA A 90 0.28 3.83 2.03
CA ALA A 90 0.39 2.37 2.11
C ALA A 90 -0.16 1.86 3.44
N ASP A 91 -1.28 1.12 3.39
CA ASP A 91 -1.89 0.51 4.57
C ASP A 91 -2.74 -0.71 4.16
N SER A 92 -3.52 -1.28 5.09
CA SER A 92 -4.49 -2.31 4.73
C SER A 92 -5.52 -1.77 3.74
N SER A 93 -5.97 -2.60 2.79
CA SER A 93 -6.98 -2.18 1.81
C SER A 93 -8.29 -1.74 2.48
N GLY A 94 -8.62 -2.30 3.65
CA GLY A 94 -9.80 -1.89 4.43
C GLY A 94 -9.65 -0.49 5.02
N THR A 95 -8.49 -0.16 5.58
CA THR A 95 -8.19 1.20 6.10
C THR A 95 -8.21 2.21 4.97
N LEU A 96 -7.58 1.89 3.83
CA LEU A 96 -7.53 2.79 2.66
C LEU A 96 -8.93 3.05 2.09
N LEU A 97 -9.77 2.02 1.99
CA LEU A 97 -11.17 2.17 1.57
C LEU A 97 -11.90 3.17 2.48
N THR A 98 -11.81 2.98 3.80
CA THR A 98 -12.44 3.89 4.78
C THR A 98 -11.96 5.33 4.61
N GLN A 99 -10.66 5.54 4.40
CA GLN A 99 -10.11 6.89 4.17
C GLN A 99 -10.68 7.52 2.90
N ILE A 100 -10.81 6.76 1.80
CA ILE A 100 -11.41 7.25 0.56
C ILE A 100 -12.89 7.60 0.77
N GLU A 101 -13.66 6.75 1.45
CA GLU A 101 -15.06 6.99 1.80
C GLU A 101 -15.24 8.23 2.71
N GLU A 102 -14.27 8.50 3.58
CA GLU A 102 -14.21 9.69 4.42
C GLU A 102 -13.81 10.98 3.66
N GLY A 103 -13.41 10.84 2.39
CA GLY A 103 -13.07 11.96 1.50
C GLY A 103 -11.61 12.39 1.54
N TYR A 104 -10.70 11.48 1.88
CA TYR A 104 -9.27 11.70 1.68
C TYR A 104 -8.97 11.81 0.18
N GLU A 105 -8.07 12.71 -0.16
CA GLU A 105 -7.63 12.88 -1.55
C GLU A 105 -6.91 11.62 -2.03
N CYS A 106 -7.43 11.03 -3.10
CA CYS A 106 -6.89 9.81 -3.69
C CYS A 106 -7.18 9.79 -5.19
N ASP A 107 -6.17 9.57 -6.01
CA ASP A 107 -6.29 9.47 -7.47
C ASP A 107 -6.36 8.03 -7.96
N ILE A 108 -5.62 7.14 -7.29
CA ILE A 108 -5.53 5.72 -7.64
C ILE A 108 -5.64 4.87 -6.38
N PHE A 109 -6.48 3.84 -6.42
CA PHE A 109 -6.56 2.81 -5.40
C PHE A 109 -6.09 1.46 -5.96
N PHE A 110 -5.12 0.83 -5.29
CA PHE A 110 -4.59 -0.49 -5.63
C PHE A 110 -4.76 -1.42 -4.44
N SER A 111 -5.83 -2.19 -4.45
CA SER A 111 -6.27 -3.06 -3.36
C SER A 111 -5.64 -4.44 -3.43
N ALA A 112 -5.47 -5.09 -2.28
CA ALA A 112 -5.06 -6.50 -2.18
C ALA A 112 -6.25 -7.48 -2.22
N ALA A 113 -7.46 -7.01 -2.50
CA ALA A 113 -8.65 -7.85 -2.67
C ALA A 113 -9.71 -7.15 -3.51
N GLN A 114 -10.51 -7.96 -4.20
CA GLN A 114 -11.66 -7.49 -4.98
C GLN A 114 -12.72 -6.82 -4.09
N LYS A 115 -12.97 -7.36 -2.90
CA LYS A 115 -14.04 -6.88 -1.99
C LYS A 115 -14.00 -5.38 -1.75
N GLN A 116 -12.83 -4.81 -1.47
CA GLN A 116 -12.70 -3.37 -1.20
C GLN A 116 -12.89 -2.54 -2.47
N MET A 117 -12.46 -3.05 -3.61
CA MET A 117 -12.70 -2.39 -4.89
C MET A 117 -14.18 -2.46 -5.31
N ASP A 118 -14.85 -3.60 -5.07
CA ASP A 118 -16.29 -3.77 -5.32
C ASP A 118 -17.11 -2.78 -4.49
N GLN A 119 -16.73 -2.57 -3.21
CA GLN A 119 -17.38 -1.59 -2.35
C GLN A 119 -17.18 -0.17 -2.88
N LEU A 120 -15.94 0.21 -3.21
CA LEU A 120 -15.64 1.54 -3.72
C LEU A 120 -16.37 1.84 -5.03
N GLU A 121 -16.47 0.84 -5.93
CA GLU A 121 -17.23 0.94 -7.18
C GLU A 121 -18.74 1.05 -6.93
N SER A 122 -19.28 0.28 -5.99
CA SER A 122 -20.68 0.36 -5.56
C SER A 122 -21.04 1.73 -4.98
N ASP A 123 -20.10 2.39 -4.31
CA ASP A 123 -20.26 3.74 -3.77
C ASP A 123 -20.15 4.84 -4.84
N GLY A 124 -19.86 4.45 -6.09
CA GLY A 124 -19.70 5.38 -7.22
C GLY A 124 -18.41 6.20 -7.15
N LEU A 125 -17.39 5.70 -6.44
CA LEU A 125 -16.10 6.38 -6.25
C LEU A 125 -15.00 5.86 -7.19
N VAL A 126 -15.28 4.89 -8.05
CA VAL A 126 -14.39 4.43 -9.12
C VAL A 126 -14.74 5.12 -10.42
N VAL A 127 -13.74 5.60 -11.15
CA VAL A 127 -13.93 6.16 -12.48
C VAL A 127 -14.23 5.02 -13.45
N ASP A 128 -15.34 5.12 -14.19
CA ASP A 128 -15.83 4.09 -15.10
C ASP A 128 -14.74 3.62 -16.10
N GLY A 129 -14.61 2.29 -16.22
CA GLY A 129 -13.71 1.67 -17.20
C GLY A 129 -12.21 1.70 -16.84
N THR A 130 -11.84 2.18 -15.65
CA THR A 130 -10.43 2.24 -15.21
C THR A 130 -10.00 1.04 -14.37
N ARG A 131 -10.95 0.25 -13.84
CA ARG A 131 -10.66 -0.93 -13.04
C ARG A 131 -10.00 -2.03 -13.85
N ALA A 132 -8.90 -2.59 -13.36
CA ALA A 132 -8.20 -3.72 -13.96
C ALA A 132 -7.61 -4.64 -12.88
N ASN A 133 -7.55 -5.94 -13.15
CA ASN A 133 -6.80 -6.90 -12.35
C ASN A 133 -5.32 -6.82 -12.76
N VAL A 134 -4.43 -6.73 -11.79
CA VAL A 134 -2.99 -6.54 -12.06
C VAL A 134 -2.18 -7.77 -11.73
N VAL A 135 -2.29 -8.26 -10.50
CA VAL A 135 -1.53 -9.42 -9.99
C VAL A 135 -2.41 -10.31 -9.13
N ASN A 136 -1.96 -11.54 -8.97
CA ASN A 136 -2.42 -12.52 -7.99
C ASN A 136 -1.31 -12.72 -6.95
N ASN A 137 -1.66 -13.26 -5.78
CA ASN A 137 -0.72 -13.54 -4.72
C ASN A 137 -1.12 -14.83 -3.98
N GLN A 138 -0.24 -15.35 -3.13
CA GLN A 138 -0.56 -16.51 -2.31
C GLN A 138 -0.35 -16.20 -0.84
N VAL A 139 -1.23 -16.70 0.01
CA VAL A 139 -1.02 -16.69 1.46
C VAL A 139 0.05 -17.72 1.80
N VAL A 140 0.97 -17.36 2.67
CA VAL A 140 2.00 -18.25 3.21
C VAL A 140 1.96 -18.24 4.73
N VAL A 141 2.27 -19.40 5.33
CA VAL A 141 2.54 -19.51 6.77
C VAL A 141 4.04 -19.37 6.96
N VAL A 142 4.45 -18.40 7.73
CA VAL A 142 5.88 -18.10 7.95
C VAL A 142 6.26 -18.18 9.41
N THR A 143 7.53 -18.44 9.64
CA THR A 143 8.17 -18.35 10.96
C THR A 143 9.56 -17.75 10.80
N ARG A 144 10.12 -17.21 11.89
CA ARG A 144 11.51 -16.78 11.88
C ARG A 144 12.43 -18.01 11.75
N LYS A 145 13.52 -17.88 11.00
CA LYS A 145 14.55 -18.93 10.95
C LYS A 145 15.02 -19.30 12.35
N ASP A 146 15.27 -20.58 12.55
CA ASP A 146 15.73 -21.12 13.84
C ASP A 146 14.74 -20.91 15.01
N SER A 147 13.46 -20.67 14.72
CA SER A 147 12.41 -20.51 15.73
C SER A 147 12.20 -21.77 16.58
N GLY A 148 12.49 -22.94 16.00
CA GLY A 148 12.23 -24.23 16.63
C GLY A 148 10.74 -24.59 16.66
N THR A 149 9.91 -23.90 15.89
CA THR A 149 8.47 -24.18 15.79
C THR A 149 8.19 -25.63 15.40
N LYS A 150 7.08 -26.17 15.91
CA LYS A 150 6.54 -27.47 15.48
C LYS A 150 5.49 -27.31 14.38
N VAL A 151 5.07 -26.08 14.11
CA VAL A 151 4.09 -25.78 13.07
C VAL A 151 4.70 -26.06 11.70
N THR A 152 3.94 -26.77 10.88
CA THR A 152 4.30 -27.08 9.50
C THR A 152 3.35 -26.42 8.48
N GLY A 153 2.25 -25.86 8.95
CA GLY A 153 1.25 -25.18 8.13
C GLY A 153 -0.04 -24.92 8.88
N LEU A 154 -1.10 -24.63 8.15
CA LEU A 154 -2.43 -24.35 8.73
C LEU A 154 -3.02 -25.56 9.46
N ASP A 155 -2.64 -26.80 9.04
CA ASP A 155 -3.19 -28.05 9.61
C ASP A 155 -2.86 -28.22 11.09
N ASN A 156 -1.71 -27.75 11.53
CA ASN A 156 -1.28 -27.87 12.92
C ASN A 156 -0.93 -26.52 13.55
N LEU A 157 -1.58 -25.46 13.09
CA LEU A 157 -1.36 -24.10 13.58
C LEU A 157 -1.62 -23.95 15.09
N SER A 158 -2.51 -24.80 15.65
CA SER A 158 -2.78 -24.87 17.08
C SER A 158 -1.59 -25.34 17.95
N GLU A 159 -0.53 -25.83 17.35
CA GLU A 159 0.71 -26.19 18.06
C GLU A 159 1.66 -24.99 18.27
N ALA A 160 1.35 -23.82 17.69
CA ALA A 160 2.13 -22.60 17.87
C ALA A 160 1.96 -22.06 19.31
N GLU A 161 3.00 -21.42 19.81
CA GLU A 161 2.91 -20.64 21.07
C GLU A 161 2.18 -19.32 20.86
N SER A 162 2.34 -18.70 19.68
CA SER A 162 1.67 -17.45 19.32
C SER A 162 1.56 -17.28 17.81
N PHE A 163 0.51 -16.58 17.40
CA PHE A 163 0.17 -16.40 15.99
C PHE A 163 -0.10 -14.91 15.66
N ALA A 164 0.63 -14.36 14.70
CA ALA A 164 0.34 -13.05 14.13
C ALA A 164 -0.71 -13.21 13.02
N LEU A 165 -1.89 -12.68 13.24
CA LEU A 165 -3.02 -12.73 12.30
C LEU A 165 -3.52 -11.31 12.01
N ALA A 166 -3.65 -10.95 10.75
CA ALA A 166 -4.29 -9.70 10.40
C ALA A 166 -5.80 -9.71 10.70
N GLY A 167 -6.35 -8.55 11.02
CA GLY A 167 -7.78 -8.37 11.26
C GLY A 167 -8.64 -8.80 10.06
N GLY A 168 -9.92 -9.10 10.28
CA GLY A 168 -10.82 -9.58 9.23
C GLY A 168 -11.04 -8.60 8.08
N SER A 169 -10.94 -7.29 8.32
CA SER A 169 -11.02 -6.24 7.29
C SER A 169 -9.77 -6.14 6.42
N VAL A 170 -8.66 -6.73 6.87
CA VAL A 170 -7.40 -6.78 6.12
C VAL A 170 -7.45 -7.97 5.16
N PRO A 171 -7.14 -7.80 3.86
CA PRO A 171 -7.26 -8.87 2.87
C PRO A 171 -6.60 -10.18 3.27
N VAL A 172 -5.32 -10.18 3.71
CA VAL A 172 -4.65 -11.41 4.13
C VAL A 172 -5.34 -12.06 5.34
N GLY A 173 -5.89 -11.28 6.25
CA GLY A 173 -6.66 -11.77 7.40
C GLY A 173 -7.96 -12.45 6.96
N LYS A 174 -8.66 -11.91 5.96
CA LYS A 174 -9.83 -12.53 5.34
C LYS A 174 -9.45 -13.83 4.63
N TYR A 175 -8.39 -13.82 3.79
CA TYR A 175 -7.95 -15.03 3.06
C TYR A 175 -7.50 -16.14 4.01
N THR A 176 -6.83 -15.81 5.12
CA THR A 176 -6.47 -16.78 6.16
C THR A 176 -7.72 -17.42 6.78
N ARG A 177 -8.73 -16.60 7.13
CA ARG A 177 -10.00 -17.09 7.65
C ARG A 177 -10.74 -17.95 6.62
N THR A 178 -10.71 -17.56 5.34
CA THR A 178 -11.30 -18.34 4.24
C THR A 178 -10.63 -19.72 4.14
N ALA A 179 -9.30 -19.79 4.22
CA ALA A 179 -8.59 -21.06 4.19
C ALA A 179 -8.96 -21.94 5.39
N LEU A 180 -8.95 -21.41 6.60
CA LEU A 180 -9.35 -22.13 7.82
C LEU A 180 -10.80 -22.61 7.77
N MET A 181 -11.70 -21.80 7.19
CA MET A 181 -13.09 -22.20 6.96
C MET A 181 -13.21 -23.34 5.94
N ASN A 182 -12.47 -23.28 4.84
CA ASN A 182 -12.48 -24.32 3.81
C ASN A 182 -11.83 -25.63 4.30
N MET A 183 -10.90 -25.55 5.24
CA MET A 183 -10.35 -26.71 5.95
C MET A 183 -11.30 -27.29 7.00
N GLY A 184 -12.39 -26.60 7.32
CA GLY A 184 -13.35 -27.03 8.37
C GLY A 184 -12.90 -26.70 9.80
N VAL A 185 -11.88 -25.88 9.98
CA VAL A 185 -11.43 -25.37 11.29
C VAL A 185 -12.38 -24.29 11.80
N LEU A 186 -12.82 -23.40 10.91
CA LEU A 186 -13.79 -22.36 11.21
C LEU A 186 -15.18 -22.72 10.66
N PRO A 187 -16.26 -22.21 11.28
CA PRO A 187 -17.61 -22.41 10.77
C PRO A 187 -17.78 -21.74 9.40
N LYS A 188 -18.63 -22.35 8.55
CA LYS A 188 -18.96 -21.75 7.25
C LYS A 188 -19.88 -20.54 7.46
N VAL A 189 -19.44 -19.40 6.94
CA VAL A 189 -20.18 -18.14 6.92
C VAL A 189 -20.11 -17.53 5.53
N ASP A 190 -21.03 -16.63 5.22
CA ASP A 190 -21.07 -15.95 3.92
C ASP A 190 -19.89 -14.96 3.76
N ASP A 191 -19.51 -14.28 4.84
CA ASP A 191 -18.39 -13.34 4.86
C ASP A 191 -17.34 -13.74 5.90
N PRO A 192 -16.26 -14.43 5.51
CA PRO A 192 -15.18 -14.81 6.44
C PRO A 192 -14.51 -13.63 7.16
N SER A 193 -14.60 -12.43 6.61
CA SER A 193 -14.02 -11.22 7.23
C SER A 193 -14.75 -10.83 8.53
N ALA A 194 -15.96 -11.32 8.74
CA ALA A 194 -16.74 -11.09 9.97
C ALA A 194 -16.33 -11.99 11.14
N ILE A 195 -15.58 -13.08 10.89
CA ILE A 195 -15.08 -13.97 11.95
C ILE A 195 -14.04 -13.20 12.76
N THR A 196 -14.29 -13.07 14.05
CA THR A 196 -13.40 -12.33 14.95
C THR A 196 -12.10 -13.08 15.24
N THR A 197 -11.08 -12.38 15.67
CA THR A 197 -9.81 -13.00 16.09
C THR A 197 -9.99 -13.90 17.31
N GLU A 198 -10.94 -13.57 18.20
CA GLU A 198 -11.28 -14.39 19.35
C GLU A 198 -11.90 -15.73 18.90
N GLU A 199 -12.83 -15.72 17.94
CA GLU A 199 -13.40 -16.94 17.37
C GLU A 199 -12.34 -17.81 16.67
N VAL A 200 -11.36 -17.19 15.99
CA VAL A 200 -10.21 -17.93 15.42
C VAL A 200 -9.36 -18.57 16.52
N SER A 201 -9.06 -17.82 17.60
CA SER A 201 -8.32 -18.34 18.75
C SER A 201 -9.01 -19.53 19.39
N GLU A 202 -10.31 -19.41 19.64
CA GLU A 202 -11.12 -20.49 20.22
C GLU A 202 -11.13 -21.74 19.34
N ALA A 203 -11.30 -21.59 18.03
CA ALA A 203 -11.29 -22.69 17.07
C ALA A 203 -9.92 -23.40 16.98
N LEU A 204 -8.84 -22.67 17.29
CA LEU A 204 -7.46 -23.18 17.36
C LEU A 204 -7.06 -23.62 18.78
N GLY A 205 -8.04 -23.88 19.67
CA GLY A 205 -7.80 -24.42 21.01
C GLY A 205 -7.33 -23.38 22.03
N GLY A 206 -7.61 -22.11 21.81
CA GLY A 206 -7.21 -20.99 22.68
C GLY A 206 -5.79 -20.48 22.34
N LEU A 207 -5.33 -20.66 21.09
CA LEU A 207 -4.06 -20.15 20.62
C LEU A 207 -3.96 -18.64 20.86
N GLU A 208 -2.84 -18.18 21.43
CA GLU A 208 -2.56 -16.75 21.58
C GLU A 208 -2.40 -16.10 20.21
N ILE A 209 -3.27 -15.15 19.90
CA ILE A 209 -3.25 -14.42 18.62
C ILE A 209 -2.99 -12.94 18.86
N SER A 210 -1.97 -12.42 18.19
CA SER A 210 -1.73 -10.98 18.08
C SER A 210 -2.37 -10.49 16.79
N GLU A 211 -3.48 -9.75 16.92
CA GLU A 211 -4.14 -9.14 15.77
C GLU A 211 -3.33 -7.97 15.23
N GLN A 212 -3.16 -7.92 13.91
CA GLN A 212 -2.40 -6.91 13.23
C GLN A 212 -3.28 -6.07 12.28
N ASP A 213 -3.00 -4.78 12.19
CA ASP A 213 -3.77 -3.82 11.39
C ASP A 213 -3.50 -3.94 9.88
N ASN A 214 -2.36 -4.51 9.49
CA ASN A 214 -2.00 -4.75 8.10
C ASN A 214 -0.97 -5.88 7.97
N VAL A 215 -0.73 -6.32 6.73
CA VAL A 215 0.16 -7.44 6.44
C VAL A 215 1.62 -7.18 6.81
N SER A 216 2.11 -5.96 6.66
CA SER A 216 3.49 -5.62 7.01
C SER A 216 3.75 -5.73 8.52
N LYS A 217 2.74 -5.45 9.35
CA LYS A 217 2.83 -5.65 10.80
C LYS A 217 2.83 -7.13 11.17
N VAL A 218 2.12 -8.00 10.43
CA VAL A 218 2.24 -9.46 10.59
C VAL A 218 3.67 -9.90 10.34
N LEU A 219 4.23 -9.48 9.21
CA LEU A 219 5.62 -9.82 8.85
C LEU A 219 6.61 -9.37 9.93
N SER A 220 6.51 -8.12 10.38
CA SER A 220 7.37 -7.57 11.43
C SER A 220 7.24 -8.36 12.74
N ALA A 221 6.03 -8.72 13.17
CA ALA A 221 5.81 -9.48 14.40
C ALA A 221 6.53 -10.85 14.37
N VAL A 222 6.60 -11.50 13.20
CA VAL A 222 7.31 -12.77 13.05
C VAL A 222 8.83 -12.55 12.96
N VAL A 223 9.30 -11.62 12.14
CA VAL A 223 10.73 -11.33 11.97
C VAL A 223 11.37 -10.90 13.30
N GLU A 224 10.69 -10.06 14.06
CA GLU A 224 11.15 -9.59 15.37
C GLU A 224 11.00 -10.64 16.47
N GLY A 225 10.28 -11.73 16.22
CA GLY A 225 10.06 -12.83 17.16
C GLY A 225 9.02 -12.51 18.24
N SER A 226 8.17 -11.51 18.03
CA SER A 226 7.04 -11.20 18.91
C SER A 226 5.92 -12.25 18.77
N CYS A 227 5.82 -12.91 17.62
CA CYS A 227 4.98 -14.07 17.38
C CYS A 227 5.82 -15.19 16.77
N GLU A 228 5.48 -16.43 17.10
CA GLU A 228 6.17 -17.61 16.58
C GLU A 228 5.91 -17.86 15.12
N VAL A 229 4.65 -17.74 14.72
CA VAL A 229 4.20 -17.92 13.33
C VAL A 229 3.28 -16.78 12.90
N GLY A 230 3.11 -16.63 11.60
CA GLY A 230 2.16 -15.67 11.04
C GLY A 230 1.70 -16.07 9.65
N THR A 231 0.58 -15.48 9.20
CA THR A 231 0.13 -15.59 7.82
C THR A 231 0.32 -14.26 7.10
N THR A 232 1.11 -14.30 6.03
CA THR A 232 1.42 -13.15 5.19
C THR A 232 1.28 -13.56 3.71
N TYR A 233 1.70 -12.70 2.77
CA TYR A 233 1.74 -13.08 1.36
C TYR A 233 3.13 -13.56 0.95
N TYR A 234 3.19 -14.38 -0.11
CA TYR A 234 4.46 -14.83 -0.67
C TYR A 234 5.33 -13.64 -1.11
N SER A 235 4.73 -12.61 -1.69
CA SER A 235 5.44 -11.39 -2.07
C SER A 235 6.10 -10.65 -0.90
N ASP A 236 5.54 -10.75 0.31
CA ASP A 236 6.11 -10.08 1.50
C ASP A 236 7.40 -10.74 1.97
N THR A 237 7.67 -11.98 1.55
CA THR A 237 8.91 -12.69 1.92
C THR A 237 10.12 -12.23 1.10
N TYR A 238 9.89 -11.44 0.04
CA TYR A 238 10.98 -10.86 -0.74
C TYR A 238 11.89 -9.99 0.11
N GLY A 239 13.18 -10.30 0.10
CA GLY A 239 14.19 -9.62 0.90
C GLY A 239 14.33 -10.12 2.34
N PHE A 240 13.54 -11.13 2.74
CA PHE A 240 13.59 -11.77 4.06
C PHE A 240 13.99 -13.25 4.00
N GLU A 241 14.53 -13.71 2.87
CA GLU A 241 14.89 -15.11 2.64
C GLU A 241 15.92 -15.64 3.65
N ASP A 242 16.74 -14.76 4.22
CA ASP A 242 17.72 -15.11 5.24
C ASP A 242 17.16 -15.06 6.68
N GLU A 243 15.96 -14.49 6.87
CA GLU A 243 15.35 -14.26 8.18
C GLU A 243 14.11 -15.13 8.44
N LEU A 244 13.43 -15.58 7.38
CA LEU A 244 12.19 -16.32 7.44
C LEU A 244 12.29 -17.69 6.79
N ASP A 245 11.53 -18.64 7.35
CA ASP A 245 11.15 -19.89 6.72
C ASP A 245 9.67 -19.87 6.33
N ILE A 246 9.37 -20.28 5.10
CA ILE A 246 8.00 -20.51 4.64
C ILE A 246 7.65 -21.96 5.00
N LEU A 247 6.72 -22.11 5.95
CA LEU A 247 6.24 -23.41 6.41
C LEU A 247 5.25 -24.03 5.44
N GLN A 248 4.40 -23.21 4.85
CA GLN A 248 3.40 -23.61 3.86
C GLN A 248 3.09 -22.45 2.91
N THR A 249 2.99 -22.75 1.61
CA THR A 249 2.29 -21.91 0.64
C THR A 249 0.86 -22.45 0.51
N VAL A 250 -0.11 -21.62 0.87
CA VAL A 250 -1.52 -22.01 0.90
C VAL A 250 -2.07 -22.02 -0.53
N GLY A 251 -2.65 -23.16 -0.94
CA GLY A 251 -3.19 -23.29 -2.29
C GLY A 251 -4.45 -22.46 -2.54
N TYR A 252 -4.68 -22.09 -3.79
CA TYR A 252 -5.87 -21.36 -4.22
C TYR A 252 -7.19 -22.14 -4.02
N ASP A 253 -7.12 -23.46 -3.89
CA ASP A 253 -8.27 -24.29 -3.50
C ASP A 253 -8.80 -23.95 -2.10
N LEU A 254 -7.95 -23.43 -1.22
CA LEU A 254 -8.31 -23.00 0.12
C LEU A 254 -8.66 -21.50 0.21
N THR A 255 -7.93 -20.64 -0.47
CA THR A 255 -8.12 -19.18 -0.37
C THR A 255 -9.00 -18.59 -1.47
N GLY A 256 -9.13 -19.28 -2.63
CA GLY A 256 -9.47 -18.65 -3.89
C GLY A 256 -8.31 -17.80 -4.42
N ASN A 257 -8.48 -17.24 -5.61
CA ASN A 257 -7.52 -16.28 -6.17
C ASN A 257 -7.41 -15.03 -5.31
N VAL A 258 -6.18 -14.56 -5.10
CA VAL A 258 -5.88 -13.35 -4.33
C VAL A 258 -5.57 -12.21 -5.31
N ILE A 259 -6.58 -11.78 -6.02
CA ILE A 259 -6.46 -10.77 -7.08
C ILE A 259 -6.35 -9.37 -6.48
N TYR A 260 -5.38 -8.62 -7.00
CA TYR A 260 -5.15 -7.21 -6.69
C TYR A 260 -5.69 -6.34 -7.84
N PRO A 261 -6.84 -5.71 -7.66
CA PRO A 261 -7.37 -4.76 -8.64
C PRO A 261 -6.80 -3.35 -8.40
N ILE A 262 -6.59 -2.63 -9.49
CA ILE A 262 -6.28 -1.20 -9.52
C ILE A 262 -7.41 -0.44 -10.20
N ALA A 263 -7.68 0.79 -9.76
CA ALA A 263 -8.61 1.69 -10.44
C ALA A 263 -8.28 3.16 -10.15
N ARG A 264 -8.72 4.04 -11.03
CA ARG A 264 -8.81 5.46 -10.74
C ARG A 264 -9.97 5.75 -9.78
N VAL A 265 -9.70 6.59 -8.79
CA VAL A 265 -10.70 7.06 -7.83
C VAL A 265 -11.26 8.41 -8.31
N VAL A 266 -12.55 8.63 -8.08
CA VAL A 266 -13.17 9.93 -8.33
C VAL A 266 -12.61 10.95 -7.32
N ASN A 267 -11.79 11.88 -7.83
CA ASN A 267 -11.19 12.96 -7.07
C ASN A 267 -11.66 14.29 -7.65
N ASP A 268 -12.64 14.91 -6.98
CA ASP A 268 -13.25 16.17 -7.42
C ASP A 268 -12.30 17.38 -7.33
N GLU A 269 -11.16 17.23 -6.65
CA GLU A 269 -10.14 18.28 -6.49
C GLU A 269 -9.02 18.17 -7.55
N ALA A 270 -8.94 17.02 -8.28
CA ALA A 270 -7.94 16.80 -9.30
C ALA A 270 -8.20 17.63 -10.56
N ASP A 271 -7.15 18.23 -11.08
CA ASP A 271 -7.17 18.89 -12.39
C ASP A 271 -6.96 17.90 -13.57
N ASP A 272 -7.01 18.43 -14.79
CA ASP A 272 -6.84 17.61 -16.01
C ASP A 272 -5.44 16.97 -16.10
N ALA A 273 -4.40 17.66 -15.62
CA ALA A 273 -3.03 17.15 -15.66
C ALA A 273 -2.84 16.01 -14.65
N GLN A 274 -3.39 16.15 -13.45
CA GLN A 274 -3.40 15.13 -12.40
C GLN A 274 -4.17 13.89 -12.85
N ASN A 275 -5.35 14.08 -13.43
CA ASN A 275 -6.15 12.99 -13.99
C ASN A 275 -5.42 12.25 -15.12
N ALA A 276 -4.76 12.97 -16.03
CA ALA A 276 -3.99 12.37 -17.12
C ALA A 276 -2.76 11.61 -16.60
N ALA A 277 -2.06 12.13 -15.60
CA ALA A 277 -0.93 11.46 -14.97
C ALA A 277 -1.35 10.17 -14.25
N ALA A 278 -2.51 10.17 -13.57
CA ALA A 278 -3.07 8.98 -12.94
C ALA A 278 -3.42 7.89 -13.96
N ASP A 279 -4.07 8.26 -15.07
CA ASP A 279 -4.38 7.32 -16.15
C ASP A 279 -3.11 6.73 -16.79
N ASP A 280 -2.09 7.56 -17.00
CA ASP A 280 -0.83 7.12 -17.59
C ASP A 280 -0.06 6.20 -16.65
N PHE A 281 -0.03 6.50 -15.36
CA PHE A 281 0.59 5.64 -14.36
C PHE A 281 -0.10 4.27 -14.26
N ILE A 282 -1.44 4.20 -14.34
CA ILE A 282 -2.16 2.91 -14.41
C ILE A 282 -1.74 2.12 -15.66
N LYS A 283 -1.64 2.76 -16.83
CA LYS A 283 -1.16 2.08 -18.05
C LYS A 283 0.24 1.51 -17.88
N PHE A 284 1.13 2.28 -17.23
CA PHE A 284 2.49 1.82 -16.93
C PHE A 284 2.46 0.60 -16.00
N VAL A 285 1.66 0.62 -14.94
CA VAL A 285 1.50 -0.51 -13.99
C VAL A 285 0.96 -1.77 -14.69
N LEU A 286 0.14 -1.62 -15.73
CA LEU A 286 -0.41 -2.72 -16.54
C LEU A 286 0.52 -3.19 -17.68
N SER A 287 1.68 -2.57 -17.87
CA SER A 287 2.61 -2.90 -18.95
C SER A 287 3.33 -4.24 -18.73
N ASP A 288 3.83 -4.82 -19.83
CA ASP A 288 4.64 -6.05 -19.79
C ASP A 288 5.96 -5.86 -19.00
N ASN A 289 6.48 -4.63 -18.97
CA ASN A 289 7.65 -4.31 -18.15
C ASN A 289 7.30 -4.36 -16.66
N ALA A 290 6.19 -3.76 -16.26
CA ALA A 290 5.72 -3.80 -14.88
C ALA A 290 5.40 -5.26 -14.43
N LYS A 291 4.82 -6.10 -15.30
CA LYS A 291 4.61 -7.53 -15.00
C LYS A 291 5.90 -8.23 -14.60
N LYS A 292 6.99 -8.03 -15.34
CA LYS A 292 8.30 -8.61 -15.00
C LYS A 292 8.83 -8.12 -13.66
N VAL A 293 8.57 -6.85 -13.33
CA VAL A 293 8.92 -6.29 -12.03
C VAL A 293 8.10 -6.94 -10.93
N PHE A 294 6.78 -7.09 -11.09
CA PHE A 294 5.94 -7.80 -10.13
C PHE A 294 6.41 -9.24 -9.89
N GLU A 295 6.71 -9.99 -10.96
CA GLU A 295 7.24 -11.37 -10.86
C GLU A 295 8.55 -11.42 -10.09
N SER A 296 9.44 -10.44 -10.28
CA SER A 296 10.70 -10.35 -9.55
C SER A 296 10.53 -10.07 -8.04
N TYR A 297 9.34 -9.59 -7.63
CA TYR A 297 8.93 -9.40 -6.23
C TYR A 297 7.96 -10.50 -5.75
N TYR A 298 7.97 -11.66 -6.40
CA TYR A 298 7.21 -12.87 -6.03
C TYR A 298 5.69 -12.76 -6.18
N PHE A 299 5.18 -11.80 -6.95
CA PHE A 299 3.78 -11.79 -7.36
C PHE A 299 3.54 -12.75 -8.52
N ASP A 300 2.36 -13.33 -8.57
CA ASP A 300 1.86 -14.08 -9.73
C ASP A 300 1.13 -13.11 -10.67
N THR A 301 1.51 -13.06 -11.94
CA THR A 301 0.88 -12.17 -12.92
C THR A 301 -0.26 -12.83 -13.68
N ASN A 302 -0.61 -14.07 -13.33
CA ASN A 302 -1.81 -14.73 -13.82
C ASN A 302 -3.04 -14.25 -13.01
N VAL A 303 -3.90 -13.50 -13.68
CA VAL A 303 -5.09 -12.84 -13.09
C VAL A 303 -6.40 -13.30 -13.72
N GLU A 304 -6.39 -14.38 -14.55
CA GLU A 304 -7.56 -14.98 -15.17
C GLU A 304 -8.33 -15.90 -14.22
#